data_a59376d9505e29eeb60cfd79dd3bdd0d
#
_entry.id   a59376d9505e29eeb60cfd79dd3bdd0d
#
_cell.length_a   1.000
_cell.length_b   1.000
_cell.length_c   1.000
_cell.angle_alpha   90.00
_cell.angle_beta   90.00
_cell.angle_gamma   90.00
#
_symmetry.space_group_name_H-M   'P 1'
#
loop_
_entity.id
_entity.type
_entity.pdbx_description
1 polymer ?
#
loop_
_entity_poly.entity_id
_entity_poly.type
_entity_poly.pdbx_seq_one_letter_code
_entity_poly.pdbx_strand_id
1 'polypeptide(L)'
;YSLHIGYIYDMDKIYINGNFIGGMNGWGYWNKKRKYKISKSLLKEGENKIAIRAIDTGGPGRFGGVMNISNNLGDTIPIDGLWKYYPVAEMYEEKIYTYNPEVSIEDRPSFLKLNPFMPTVLFNSMIYPLIPYTFKGVIWYQGESNIRKHVEYNKLFPGMIKDWRSRWQKDFPFYFVQIAPYKYTEDIGNHQSQFLRDSQRKSLRLSTTGMVVTLDIGDFSNIHPANKQEVGNRLARLAL
;
A
#
# COMPACT_ATOMS: atom_id res chain seq x y z
N TYR A 1 -40.80 0.95 -6.55
CA TYR A 1 -39.50 0.51 -7.04
C TYR A 1 -38.47 0.54 -5.94
N SER A 2 -37.41 -0.24 -6.06
CA SER A 2 -36.26 -0.26 -5.18
C SER A 2 -34.98 -0.06 -5.99
N LEU A 3 -34.16 0.89 -5.55
CA LEU A 3 -32.81 1.12 -6.12
C LEU A 3 -31.80 0.35 -5.29
N HIS A 4 -31.02 -0.49 -5.93
CA HIS A 4 -29.90 -1.23 -5.35
C HIS A 4 -28.61 -0.68 -5.92
N ILE A 5 -27.67 -0.23 -5.04
CA ILE A 5 -26.40 0.39 -5.47
C ILE A 5 -25.19 -0.46 -5.04
N GLY A 6 -25.40 -1.59 -4.36
CA GLY A 6 -24.28 -2.36 -3.83
C GLY A 6 -23.60 -1.65 -2.67
N TYR A 7 -22.28 -1.51 -2.72
CA TYR A 7 -21.48 -0.88 -1.66
C TYR A 7 -20.99 0.50 -2.09
N ILE A 8 -21.03 1.48 -1.20
CA ILE A 8 -20.46 2.81 -1.38
C ILE A 8 -19.52 3.09 -0.21
N TYR A 9 -18.33 3.56 -0.47
CA TYR A 9 -17.33 3.97 0.51
C TYR A 9 -17.45 5.49 0.74
N ASP A 10 -17.76 6.02 1.92
CA ASP A 10 -18.32 5.37 3.13
C ASP A 10 -19.77 5.82 3.32
N MET A 11 -20.06 7.08 2.97
CA MET A 11 -21.35 7.75 3.15
C MET A 11 -21.95 8.13 1.81
N ASP A 12 -23.27 8.20 1.78
CA ASP A 12 -23.96 8.57 0.55
C ASP A 12 -25.24 9.36 0.79
N LYS A 13 -25.64 10.11 -0.23
CA LYS A 13 -26.98 10.65 -0.40
C LYS A 13 -27.42 10.41 -1.84
N ILE A 14 -28.61 9.83 -2.00
CA ILE A 14 -29.13 9.41 -3.31
C ILE A 14 -30.30 10.31 -3.69
N TYR A 15 -30.32 10.71 -4.95
CA TYR A 15 -31.37 11.56 -5.51
C TYR A 15 -31.88 10.97 -6.81
N ILE A 16 -33.22 11.03 -7.00
CA ILE A 16 -33.87 10.71 -8.26
C ILE A 16 -34.53 12.00 -8.78
N ASN A 17 -34.19 12.40 -9.99
CA ASN A 17 -34.70 13.63 -10.61
C ASN A 17 -34.59 14.87 -9.68
N GLY A 18 -33.51 14.96 -8.92
CA GLY A 18 -33.25 16.03 -7.94
C GLY A 18 -33.88 15.84 -6.57
N ASN A 19 -34.74 14.84 -6.37
CA ASN A 19 -35.41 14.57 -5.11
C ASN A 19 -34.63 13.55 -4.27
N PHE A 20 -34.36 13.88 -3.02
CA PHE A 20 -33.68 13.00 -2.07
C PHE A 20 -34.53 11.78 -1.74
N ILE A 21 -33.95 10.57 -1.85
CA ILE A 21 -34.63 9.31 -1.56
C ILE A 21 -34.04 8.52 -0.40
N GLY A 22 -32.83 8.85 0.03
CA GLY A 22 -32.16 8.18 1.15
C GLY A 22 -30.65 8.35 1.13
N GLY A 23 -30.02 7.86 2.18
CA GLY A 23 -28.57 7.90 2.32
C GLY A 23 -28.09 7.24 3.60
N MET A 24 -26.80 7.00 3.69
CA MET A 24 -26.12 6.58 4.92
C MET A 24 -25.09 7.63 5.31
N ASN A 25 -25.15 8.08 6.56
CA ASN A 25 -24.19 9.00 7.15
C ASN A 25 -23.49 8.32 8.33
N GLY A 26 -22.20 8.56 8.49
CA GLY A 26 -21.38 8.04 9.58
C GLY A 26 -20.32 7.06 9.11
N TRP A 27 -19.48 6.69 10.05
CA TRP A 27 -18.32 5.80 9.83
C TRP A 27 -18.73 4.33 9.77
N GLY A 28 -17.96 3.53 9.02
CA GLY A 28 -18.06 2.07 9.03
C GLY A 28 -19.14 1.49 8.13
N TYR A 29 -19.74 2.26 7.24
CA TYR A 29 -20.76 1.75 6.30
C TYR A 29 -20.20 1.23 4.97
N TRP A 30 -18.88 1.19 4.82
CA TRP A 30 -18.20 0.76 3.59
C TRP A 30 -18.61 -0.65 3.11
N ASN A 31 -19.02 -1.54 4.02
CA ASN A 31 -19.45 -2.91 3.73
C ASN A 31 -20.97 -3.11 3.76
N LYS A 32 -21.76 -2.05 3.85
CA LYS A 32 -23.23 -2.13 3.84
C LYS A 32 -23.75 -1.99 2.42
N LYS A 33 -24.60 -2.93 2.00
CA LYS A 33 -25.31 -2.81 0.72
C LYS A 33 -26.36 -1.71 0.81
N ARG A 34 -26.45 -0.88 -0.23
CA ARG A 34 -27.42 0.22 -0.35
C ARG A 34 -28.68 -0.27 -1.05
N LYS A 35 -29.82 -0.04 -0.40
CA LYS A 35 -31.13 -0.29 -0.97
C LYS A 35 -32.06 0.84 -0.56
N TYR A 36 -32.61 1.57 -1.54
CA TYR A 36 -33.46 2.72 -1.33
C TYR A 36 -34.82 2.54 -2.06
N LYS A 37 -35.93 2.96 -1.44
CA LYS A 37 -37.23 2.97 -2.09
C LYS A 37 -37.37 4.17 -3.01
N ILE A 38 -37.89 3.96 -4.22
CA ILE A 38 -38.24 5.03 -5.16
C ILE A 38 -39.76 5.09 -5.24
N SER A 39 -40.33 6.26 -4.90
CA SER A 39 -41.76 6.51 -5.15
C SER A 39 -42.00 6.61 -6.65
N LYS A 40 -43.10 6.02 -7.12
CA LYS A 40 -43.53 6.14 -8.53
C LYS A 40 -43.74 7.60 -8.95
N SER A 41 -44.14 8.47 -8.03
CA SER A 41 -44.31 9.91 -8.28
C SER A 41 -43.02 10.67 -8.61
N LEU A 42 -41.88 10.11 -8.31
CA LEU A 42 -40.55 10.71 -8.63
C LEU A 42 -40.03 10.29 -10.01
N LEU A 43 -40.64 9.25 -10.60
CA LEU A 43 -40.24 8.78 -11.92
C LEU A 43 -41.04 9.50 -13.01
N LYS A 44 -40.34 9.75 -14.12
CA LYS A 44 -40.89 10.35 -15.32
C LYS A 44 -40.94 9.30 -16.43
N GLU A 45 -41.83 9.49 -17.39
CA GLU A 45 -41.76 8.78 -18.65
C GLU A 45 -40.49 9.22 -19.42
N GLY A 46 -39.76 8.26 -19.99
CA GLY A 46 -38.48 8.51 -20.65
C GLY A 46 -37.30 8.61 -19.70
N GLU A 47 -36.46 9.64 -19.85
CA GLU A 47 -35.20 9.78 -19.12
C GLU A 47 -35.40 10.14 -17.63
N ASN A 48 -34.76 9.37 -16.76
CA ASN A 48 -34.66 9.64 -15.32
C ASN A 48 -33.19 9.78 -14.91
N LYS A 49 -32.91 10.76 -14.05
CA LYS A 49 -31.55 11.05 -13.56
C LYS A 49 -31.38 10.50 -12.15
N ILE A 50 -30.35 9.70 -11.97
CA ILE A 50 -29.89 9.24 -10.64
C ILE A 50 -28.63 10.04 -10.32
N ALA A 51 -28.61 10.71 -9.17
CA ALA A 51 -27.44 11.36 -8.66
C ALA A 51 -27.06 10.78 -7.30
N ILE A 52 -25.78 10.48 -7.14
CA ILE A 52 -25.20 9.93 -5.92
C ILE A 52 -24.14 10.92 -5.43
N ARG A 53 -24.36 11.51 -4.25
CA ARG A 53 -23.28 12.19 -3.55
C ARG A 53 -22.60 11.18 -2.63
N ALA A 54 -21.38 10.81 -2.93
CA ALA A 54 -20.59 9.91 -2.11
C ALA A 54 -19.51 10.71 -1.36
N ILE A 55 -19.21 10.32 -0.14
CA ILE A 55 -18.09 10.80 0.66
C ILE A 55 -17.30 9.59 1.08
N ASP A 56 -16.04 9.54 0.62
CA ASP A 56 -15.04 8.60 1.05
C ASP A 56 -14.16 9.26 2.14
N THR A 57 -13.98 8.58 3.24
CA THR A 57 -13.22 9.09 4.39
C THR A 57 -11.83 8.51 4.50
N GLY A 58 -11.45 7.65 3.56
CA GLY A 58 -10.09 7.12 3.44
C GLY A 58 -10.04 5.78 2.72
N GLY A 59 -8.89 5.50 2.12
CA GLY A 59 -8.66 4.31 1.32
C GLY A 59 -8.97 4.52 -0.16
N PRO A 60 -9.06 3.43 -0.94
CA PRO A 60 -9.26 3.51 -2.39
C PRO A 60 -10.75 3.62 -2.75
N GLY A 61 -11.46 4.61 -2.31
CA GLY A 61 -12.90 4.78 -2.49
C GLY A 61 -13.46 4.12 -3.75
N ARG A 62 -14.58 3.39 -3.61
CA ARG A 62 -15.18 2.68 -4.76
C ARG A 62 -16.69 2.47 -4.60
N PHE A 63 -17.33 2.24 -5.75
CA PHE A 63 -18.62 1.60 -5.84
C PHE A 63 -18.41 0.11 -6.12
N GLY A 64 -19.14 -0.77 -5.47
CA GLY A 64 -18.99 -2.21 -5.64
C GLY A 64 -20.31 -2.97 -5.57
N GLY A 65 -20.36 -4.12 -6.27
CA GLY A 65 -21.55 -4.97 -6.32
C GLY A 65 -22.51 -4.64 -7.46
N VAL A 66 -23.63 -5.38 -7.53
CA VAL A 66 -24.64 -5.23 -8.59
C VAL A 66 -25.47 -3.98 -8.35
N MET A 67 -25.67 -3.19 -9.40
CA MET A 67 -26.48 -1.98 -9.41
C MET A 67 -27.69 -2.19 -10.30
N ASN A 68 -28.88 -2.07 -9.74
CA ASN A 68 -30.14 -2.21 -10.49
C ASN A 68 -31.31 -1.47 -9.84
N ILE A 69 -32.38 -1.31 -10.61
CA ILE A 69 -33.70 -0.92 -10.11
C ILE A 69 -34.63 -2.12 -10.23
N SER A 70 -35.35 -2.47 -9.17
CA SER A 70 -36.34 -3.52 -9.17
C SER A 70 -37.76 -2.99 -8.90
N ASN A 71 -38.76 -3.65 -9.47
CA ASN A 71 -40.18 -3.42 -9.13
C ASN A 71 -40.64 -4.46 -8.09
N ASN A 72 -41.92 -4.36 -7.67
CA ASN A 72 -42.52 -5.30 -6.71
C ASN A 72 -42.84 -6.69 -7.33
N LEU A 73 -42.75 -6.82 -8.66
CA LEU A 73 -42.97 -8.07 -9.38
C LEU A 73 -41.70 -8.88 -9.57
N GLY A 74 -40.53 -8.31 -9.20
CA GLY A 74 -39.24 -8.96 -9.34
C GLY A 74 -38.49 -8.60 -10.62
N ASP A 75 -39.07 -7.82 -11.53
CA ASP A 75 -38.33 -7.34 -12.71
C ASP A 75 -37.22 -6.40 -12.30
N THR A 76 -36.08 -6.49 -12.98
CA THR A 76 -34.90 -5.69 -12.70
C THR A 76 -34.38 -5.00 -13.95
N ILE A 77 -33.96 -3.74 -13.79
CA ILE A 77 -33.26 -2.97 -14.82
C ILE A 77 -31.84 -2.74 -14.31
N PRO A 78 -30.81 -3.25 -14.99
CA PRO A 78 -29.42 -2.98 -14.63
C PRO A 78 -29.09 -1.51 -14.87
N ILE A 79 -28.28 -0.92 -14.00
CA ILE A 79 -27.79 0.46 -14.09
C ILE A 79 -26.26 0.52 -13.88
N ASP A 80 -25.58 -0.55 -14.19
CA ASP A 80 -24.14 -0.76 -14.03
C ASP A 80 -23.31 -0.27 -15.24
N GLY A 81 -23.90 0.54 -16.11
CA GLY A 81 -23.23 1.17 -17.24
C GLY A 81 -22.25 2.28 -16.84
N LEU A 82 -21.89 3.11 -17.82
CA LEU A 82 -20.99 4.24 -17.59
C LEU A 82 -21.65 5.33 -16.78
N TRP A 83 -21.03 5.70 -15.67
CA TRP A 83 -21.42 6.83 -14.84
C TRP A 83 -20.53 8.03 -15.08
N LYS A 84 -21.13 9.23 -15.08
CA LYS A 84 -20.36 10.48 -15.03
C LYS A 84 -20.11 10.81 -13.56
N TYR A 85 -18.90 11.24 -13.22
CA TYR A 85 -18.59 11.69 -11.86
C TYR A 85 -18.07 13.13 -11.88
N TYR A 86 -18.25 13.80 -10.76
CA TYR A 86 -17.72 15.15 -10.52
C TYR A 86 -17.23 15.22 -9.07
N PRO A 87 -15.91 15.37 -8.83
CA PRO A 87 -15.41 15.61 -7.50
C PRO A 87 -15.75 17.04 -7.05
N VAL A 88 -16.26 17.14 -5.82
CA VAL A 88 -16.72 18.42 -5.24
C VAL A 88 -15.69 19.00 -4.29
N ALA A 89 -15.08 18.13 -3.48
CA ALA A 89 -14.07 18.53 -2.51
C ALA A 89 -13.23 17.30 -2.11
N GLU A 90 -12.04 17.57 -1.58
CA GLU A 90 -11.27 16.56 -0.88
C GLU A 90 -10.74 17.12 0.44
N MET A 91 -10.47 16.24 1.39
CA MET A 91 -9.88 16.59 2.68
C MET A 91 -8.39 16.22 2.67
N TYR A 92 -7.54 17.18 3.01
CA TYR A 92 -6.12 16.97 3.19
C TYR A 92 -5.66 17.69 4.47
N GLU A 93 -4.96 17.00 5.36
CA GLU A 93 -4.50 17.52 6.66
C GLU A 93 -5.61 18.27 7.43
N GLU A 94 -6.76 17.63 7.58
CA GLU A 94 -7.96 18.17 8.27
C GLU A 94 -8.59 19.42 7.63
N LYS A 95 -8.09 19.85 6.47
CA LYS A 95 -8.65 20.98 5.71
C LYS A 95 -9.41 20.46 4.50
N ILE A 96 -10.54 21.10 4.20
CA ILE A 96 -11.37 20.79 3.03
C ILE A 96 -10.98 21.74 1.89
N TYR A 97 -10.61 21.16 0.76
CA TYR A 97 -10.32 21.85 -0.48
C TYR A 97 -11.43 21.57 -1.48
N THR A 98 -12.13 22.61 -1.92
CA THR A 98 -13.19 22.49 -2.93
C THR A 98 -12.59 22.57 -4.34
N TYR A 99 -13.18 21.81 -5.25
CA TYR A 99 -12.80 21.87 -6.67
C TYR A 99 -13.48 23.05 -7.35
N ASN A 100 -12.70 23.78 -8.15
CA ASN A 100 -13.25 24.79 -9.07
C ASN A 100 -13.81 24.07 -10.31
N PRO A 101 -15.09 24.20 -10.64
CA PRO A 101 -15.68 23.58 -11.84
C PRO A 101 -15.09 24.08 -13.17
N GLU A 102 -14.37 25.20 -13.16
CA GLU A 102 -13.73 25.78 -14.37
C GLU A 102 -12.34 25.19 -14.63
N VAL A 103 -11.77 24.45 -13.66
CA VAL A 103 -10.44 23.81 -13.79
C VAL A 103 -10.62 22.33 -14.09
N SER A 104 -9.95 21.82 -15.11
CA SER A 104 -9.93 20.38 -15.39
C SER A 104 -9.34 19.60 -14.22
N ILE A 105 -10.04 18.55 -13.81
CA ILE A 105 -9.59 17.66 -12.73
C ILE A 105 -8.35 16.87 -13.15
N GLU A 106 -8.20 16.62 -14.44
CA GLU A 106 -7.07 15.88 -15.01
C GLU A 106 -5.75 16.68 -14.90
N ASP A 107 -5.84 18.01 -14.88
CA ASP A 107 -4.70 18.91 -14.79
C ASP A 107 -4.29 19.27 -13.36
N ARG A 108 -5.03 18.82 -12.35
CA ARG A 108 -4.67 19.13 -10.98
C ARG A 108 -3.47 18.31 -10.50
N PRO A 109 -2.54 18.91 -9.76
CA PRO A 109 -1.51 18.14 -9.09
C PRO A 109 -2.14 17.22 -8.04
N SER A 110 -1.85 15.93 -8.10
CA SER A 110 -2.23 15.01 -7.03
C SER A 110 -1.50 15.38 -5.74
N PHE A 111 -2.22 15.39 -4.62
CA PHE A 111 -1.59 15.56 -3.32
C PHE A 111 -0.60 14.43 -3.06
N LEU A 112 0.63 14.79 -2.85
CA LEU A 112 1.71 13.85 -2.59
C LEU A 112 1.58 13.38 -1.14
N LYS A 113 0.91 12.25 -0.94
CA LYS A 113 0.82 11.62 0.38
C LYS A 113 2.11 10.84 0.64
N LEU A 114 3.03 11.45 1.38
CA LEU A 114 4.28 10.79 1.75
C LEU A 114 3.98 9.49 2.49
N ASN A 115 4.61 8.41 2.04
CA ASN A 115 4.49 7.10 2.68
C ASN A 115 5.84 6.37 2.63
N PRO A 116 6.05 5.35 3.48
CA PRO A 116 7.34 4.65 3.57
C PRO A 116 7.80 3.95 2.29
N PHE A 117 6.90 3.72 1.33
CA PHE A 117 7.22 3.05 0.06
C PHE A 117 7.67 4.02 -1.03
N MET A 118 7.56 5.33 -0.79
CA MET A 118 8.08 6.32 -1.74
C MET A 118 9.60 6.40 -1.66
N PRO A 119 10.27 6.54 -2.82
CA PRO A 119 11.72 6.73 -2.85
C PRO A 119 12.17 7.86 -1.93
N THR A 120 13.28 7.66 -1.24
CA THR A 120 13.93 8.63 -0.34
C THR A 120 13.23 8.98 0.97
N VAL A 121 11.93 8.70 1.14
CA VAL A 121 11.18 9.08 2.35
C VAL A 121 11.79 8.51 3.62
N LEU A 122 12.04 7.19 3.65
CA LEU A 122 12.68 6.55 4.82
C LEU A 122 14.12 7.06 5.04
N PHE A 123 14.85 7.26 3.96
CA PHE A 123 16.21 7.80 4.08
C PHE A 123 16.18 9.20 4.69
N ASN A 124 15.39 10.11 4.14
CA ASN A 124 15.34 11.50 4.58
C ASN A 124 14.84 11.66 6.02
N SER A 125 13.87 10.83 6.44
CA SER A 125 13.28 10.94 7.77
C SER A 125 14.03 10.17 8.86
N MET A 126 14.69 9.06 8.53
CA MET A 126 15.27 8.16 9.52
C MET A 126 16.79 8.04 9.45
N ILE A 127 17.38 8.13 8.27
CA ILE A 127 18.83 7.92 8.08
C ILE A 127 19.58 9.25 8.01
N TYR A 128 19.09 10.19 7.21
CA TYR A 128 19.74 11.48 7.01
C TYR A 128 20.02 12.25 8.32
N PRO A 129 19.09 12.30 9.30
CA PRO A 129 19.35 12.94 10.58
C PRO A 129 20.48 12.30 11.40
N LEU A 130 20.84 11.05 11.11
CA LEU A 130 21.90 10.33 11.82
C LEU A 130 23.30 10.56 11.23
N ILE A 131 23.42 11.19 10.05
CA ILE A 131 24.72 11.40 9.40
C ILE A 131 25.75 12.09 10.30
N PRO A 132 25.43 13.09 11.14
CA PRO A 132 26.38 13.68 12.08
C PRO A 132 26.84 12.73 13.19
N TYR A 133 26.11 11.62 13.41
CA TYR A 133 26.44 10.67 14.48
C TYR A 133 27.56 9.73 14.04
N THR A 134 28.58 9.56 14.90
CA THR A 134 29.70 8.66 14.65
C THR A 134 29.41 7.26 15.17
N PHE A 135 29.78 6.24 14.37
CA PHE A 135 29.66 4.83 14.74
C PHE A 135 30.85 4.01 14.20
N LYS A 136 31.05 2.81 14.72
CA LYS A 136 32.16 1.93 14.33
C LYS A 136 31.85 1.11 13.06
N GLY A 137 30.62 0.70 12.88
CA GLY A 137 30.17 -0.14 11.78
C GLY A 137 28.67 -0.35 11.81
N VAL A 138 28.14 -1.07 10.84
CA VAL A 138 26.71 -1.40 10.70
C VAL A 138 26.56 -2.91 10.78
N ILE A 139 25.55 -3.36 11.51
CA ILE A 139 24.97 -4.71 11.43
C ILE A 139 23.60 -4.63 10.78
N TRP A 140 23.34 -5.49 9.79
CA TRP A 140 22.16 -5.43 8.96
C TRP A 140 21.47 -6.78 8.87
N TYR A 141 20.18 -6.84 9.23
CA TYR A 141 19.37 -8.05 9.10
C TYR A 141 18.05 -7.72 8.42
N GLN A 142 17.99 -7.93 7.11
CA GLN A 142 16.83 -7.62 6.27
C GLN A 142 16.96 -8.39 4.94
N GLY A 143 15.84 -8.62 4.27
CA GLY A 143 15.82 -9.17 2.92
C GLY A 143 14.55 -9.94 2.58
N GLU A 144 13.81 -10.42 3.54
CA GLU A 144 12.68 -11.34 3.39
C GLU A 144 11.61 -10.79 2.45
N SER A 145 11.25 -9.51 2.56
CA SER A 145 10.29 -8.85 1.66
C SER A 145 10.81 -8.62 0.24
N ASN A 146 12.10 -8.88 0.00
CA ASN A 146 12.73 -8.69 -1.32
C ASN A 146 12.89 -9.99 -2.12
N ILE A 147 12.32 -11.10 -1.68
CA ILE A 147 12.50 -12.42 -2.30
C ILE A 147 12.18 -12.38 -3.79
N ARG A 148 11.03 -11.81 -4.19
CA ARG A 148 10.65 -11.66 -5.60
C ARG A 148 11.45 -10.58 -6.36
N LYS A 149 12.27 -9.81 -5.69
CA LYS A 149 13.04 -8.68 -6.23
C LYS A 149 14.54 -8.88 -6.07
N HIS A 150 14.98 -10.13 -6.17
CA HIS A 150 16.39 -10.50 -5.98
C HIS A 150 17.33 -9.82 -7.01
N VAL A 151 16.85 -9.57 -8.23
CA VAL A 151 17.61 -8.89 -9.29
C VAL A 151 17.86 -7.43 -8.91
N GLU A 152 16.85 -6.73 -8.47
CA GLU A 152 16.94 -5.36 -7.97
C GLU A 152 17.79 -5.31 -6.70
N TYR A 153 17.59 -6.25 -5.77
CA TYR A 153 18.33 -6.34 -4.52
C TYR A 153 19.84 -6.48 -4.75
N ASN A 154 20.25 -7.25 -5.77
CA ASN A 154 21.67 -7.39 -6.15
C ASN A 154 22.32 -6.06 -6.57
N LYS A 155 21.54 -5.05 -6.92
CA LYS A 155 22.00 -3.69 -7.23
C LYS A 155 21.80 -2.73 -6.06
N LEU A 156 20.62 -2.77 -5.46
CA LEU A 156 20.20 -1.81 -4.44
C LEU A 156 20.93 -2.00 -3.12
N PHE A 157 21.16 -3.24 -2.68
CA PHE A 157 21.81 -3.50 -1.41
C PHE A 157 23.28 -3.02 -1.40
N PRO A 158 24.14 -3.42 -2.35
CA PRO A 158 25.48 -2.85 -2.41
C PRO A 158 25.48 -1.34 -2.74
N GLY A 159 24.46 -0.85 -3.47
CA GLY A 159 24.28 0.58 -3.72
C GLY A 159 24.03 1.36 -2.43
N MET A 160 23.17 0.88 -1.56
CA MET A 160 22.87 1.44 -0.24
C MET A 160 24.14 1.51 0.64
N ILE A 161 24.91 0.43 0.69
CA ILE A 161 26.17 0.40 1.47
C ILE A 161 27.14 1.50 0.97
N LYS A 162 27.29 1.62 -0.33
CA LYS A 162 28.16 2.65 -0.93
C LYS A 162 27.64 4.07 -0.66
N ASP A 163 26.33 4.30 -0.79
CA ASP A 163 25.70 5.60 -0.53
C ASP A 163 25.89 6.01 0.93
N TRP A 164 25.66 5.12 1.87
CA TRP A 164 25.88 5.43 3.29
C TRP A 164 27.34 5.75 3.59
N ARG A 165 28.28 4.94 3.09
CA ARG A 165 29.73 5.22 3.25
C ARG A 165 30.12 6.57 2.67
N SER A 166 29.60 6.92 1.51
CA SER A 166 29.83 8.22 0.88
C SER A 166 29.32 9.38 1.74
N ARG A 167 28.13 9.24 2.32
CA ARG A 167 27.52 10.30 3.14
C ARG A 167 28.20 10.49 4.48
N TRP A 168 28.67 9.42 5.11
CA TRP A 168 29.48 9.50 6.33
C TRP A 168 30.96 9.77 6.04
N GLN A 169 31.34 9.81 4.77
CA GLN A 169 32.74 9.98 4.36
C GLN A 169 33.68 8.99 5.06
N LYS A 170 33.20 7.75 5.23
CA LYS A 170 33.89 6.71 5.99
C LYS A 170 33.62 5.34 5.42
N ASP A 171 34.64 4.55 5.17
CA ASP A 171 34.57 3.16 4.72
C ASP A 171 34.39 2.20 5.92
N PHE A 172 33.29 2.37 6.67
CA PHE A 172 33.01 1.58 7.85
C PHE A 172 32.66 0.12 7.52
N PRO A 173 32.94 -0.84 8.43
CA PRO A 173 32.51 -2.22 8.30
C PRO A 173 30.98 -2.33 8.20
N PHE A 174 30.54 -3.19 7.27
CA PHE A 174 29.13 -3.48 7.08
C PHE A 174 28.90 -5.00 7.11
N TYR A 175 28.39 -5.49 8.24
CA TYR A 175 28.13 -6.91 8.43
C TYR A 175 26.64 -7.20 8.30
N PHE A 176 26.30 -8.24 7.56
CA PHE A 176 24.90 -8.51 7.29
C PHE A 176 24.57 -10.00 7.44
N VAL A 177 23.29 -10.25 7.70
CA VAL A 177 22.74 -11.58 7.89
C VAL A 177 22.09 -12.04 6.60
N GLN A 178 22.47 -13.20 6.09
CA GLN A 178 21.76 -13.86 5.02
C GLN A 178 20.38 -14.30 5.53
N ILE A 179 19.31 -14.13 4.74
CA ILE A 179 17.95 -14.51 5.16
C ILE A 179 17.88 -15.98 5.60
N ALA A 180 17.18 -16.21 6.68
CA ALA A 180 16.97 -17.54 7.26
C ALA A 180 16.09 -18.43 6.36
N PRO A 181 16.14 -19.76 6.53
CA PRO A 181 15.18 -20.64 5.90
C PRO A 181 13.78 -20.36 6.44
N TYR A 182 12.81 -20.33 5.52
CA TYR A 182 11.40 -20.18 5.83
C TYR A 182 10.59 -20.70 4.64
N LYS A 183 9.40 -21.22 4.88
CA LYS A 183 8.47 -21.65 3.84
C LYS A 183 7.79 -20.43 3.19
N TYR A 184 8.53 -19.71 2.38
CA TYR A 184 7.97 -18.58 1.63
C TYR A 184 6.94 -19.09 0.61
N THR A 185 5.74 -18.53 0.64
CA THR A 185 4.68 -18.88 -0.33
C THR A 185 5.07 -18.54 -1.77
N GLU A 186 5.93 -17.57 -1.93
CA GLU A 186 6.50 -17.12 -3.20
C GLU A 186 7.58 -18.06 -3.78
N ASP A 187 8.08 -18.98 -2.97
CA ASP A 187 9.21 -19.85 -3.32
C ASP A 187 8.78 -21.14 -4.00
N ILE A 188 7.49 -21.44 -4.04
CA ILE A 188 6.95 -22.67 -4.60
C ILE A 188 7.22 -22.71 -6.11
N GLY A 189 8.20 -23.54 -6.49
CA GLY A 189 8.59 -23.77 -7.89
C GLY A 189 9.55 -22.76 -8.51
N ASN A 190 9.85 -21.62 -7.87
CA ASN A 190 10.65 -20.55 -8.45
C ASN A 190 11.99 -20.27 -7.74
N HIS A 191 12.29 -20.92 -6.61
CA HIS A 191 13.55 -20.80 -5.88
C HIS A 191 14.03 -19.36 -5.57
N GLN A 192 13.09 -18.43 -5.36
CA GLN A 192 13.37 -17.02 -5.21
C GLN A 192 14.24 -16.70 -3.98
N SER A 193 14.06 -17.43 -2.87
CA SER A 193 14.87 -17.23 -1.67
C SER A 193 16.35 -17.60 -1.89
N GLN A 194 16.63 -18.60 -2.72
CA GLN A 194 18.00 -18.97 -3.10
C GLN A 194 18.68 -17.85 -3.90
N PHE A 195 17.97 -17.28 -4.87
CA PHE A 195 18.47 -16.16 -5.66
C PHE A 195 18.70 -14.92 -4.81
N LEU A 196 17.83 -14.65 -3.83
CA LEU A 196 18.06 -13.53 -2.91
C LEU A 196 19.28 -13.79 -2.02
N ARG A 197 19.46 -15.00 -1.47
CA ARG A 197 20.65 -15.37 -0.70
C ARG A 197 21.94 -15.21 -1.54
N ASP A 198 21.89 -15.57 -2.82
CA ASP A 198 23.01 -15.35 -3.72
C ASP A 198 23.26 -13.86 -3.99
N SER A 199 22.22 -13.05 -4.08
CA SER A 199 22.33 -11.60 -4.21
C SER A 199 22.96 -10.98 -2.95
N GLN A 200 22.60 -11.46 -1.76
CA GLN A 200 23.27 -11.09 -0.51
C GLN A 200 24.74 -11.50 -0.53
N ARG A 201 25.05 -12.76 -0.87
CA ARG A 201 26.41 -13.27 -0.99
C ARG A 201 27.27 -12.44 -1.97
N LYS A 202 26.72 -12.07 -3.12
CA LYS A 202 27.40 -11.23 -4.11
C LYS A 202 27.79 -9.85 -3.58
N SER A 203 27.15 -9.37 -2.54
CA SER A 203 27.50 -8.09 -1.90
C SER A 203 28.82 -8.13 -1.14
N LEU A 204 29.37 -9.33 -0.85
CA LEU A 204 30.71 -9.52 -0.29
C LEU A 204 31.84 -9.04 -1.21
N ARG A 205 31.53 -8.71 -2.48
CA ARG A 205 32.49 -8.03 -3.38
C ARG A 205 32.89 -6.63 -2.92
N LEU A 206 32.12 -6.01 -2.02
CA LEU A 206 32.48 -4.74 -1.41
C LEU A 206 33.55 -4.97 -0.31
N SER A 207 34.52 -4.07 -0.25
CA SER A 207 35.50 -4.06 0.83
C SER A 207 34.81 -3.92 2.20
N THR A 208 35.43 -4.39 3.26
CA THR A 208 34.99 -4.26 4.64
C THR A 208 33.53 -4.70 4.85
N THR A 209 33.11 -5.76 4.14
CA THR A 209 31.81 -6.41 4.36
C THR A 209 32.01 -7.85 4.87
N GLY A 210 31.03 -8.33 5.64
CA GLY A 210 30.98 -9.71 6.10
C GLY A 210 29.53 -10.21 6.14
N MET A 211 29.32 -11.49 5.91
CA MET A 211 28.00 -12.10 5.89
C MET A 211 27.92 -13.25 6.89
N VAL A 212 26.88 -13.26 7.69
CA VAL A 212 26.51 -14.36 8.58
C VAL A 212 25.47 -15.24 7.90
N VAL A 213 25.72 -16.52 7.84
CA VAL A 213 24.77 -17.54 7.36
C VAL A 213 23.89 -17.99 8.53
N THR A 214 22.59 -18.21 8.27
CA THR A 214 21.59 -18.60 9.28
C THR A 214 20.76 -19.80 8.86
N LEU A 215 21.22 -20.57 7.86
CA LEU A 215 20.48 -21.72 7.34
C LEU A 215 20.31 -22.85 8.37
N ASP A 216 21.24 -22.98 9.30
CA ASP A 216 21.28 -23.99 10.37
C ASP A 216 20.54 -23.57 11.66
N ILE A 217 20.18 -22.30 11.80
CA ILE A 217 19.56 -21.75 13.01
C ILE A 217 18.21 -21.08 12.74
N GLY A 218 17.72 -21.18 11.50
CA GLY A 218 16.39 -20.67 11.13
C GLY A 218 15.28 -21.63 11.51
N ASP A 219 14.06 -21.21 11.23
CA ASP A 219 12.83 -21.98 11.45
C ASP A 219 12.00 -21.97 10.17
N PHE A 220 11.77 -23.15 9.59
CA PHE A 220 11.03 -23.28 8.35
C PHE A 220 9.56 -22.85 8.48
N SER A 221 9.00 -22.90 9.67
CA SER A 221 7.61 -22.50 9.97
C SER A 221 7.48 -21.06 10.47
N ASN A 222 8.59 -20.41 10.86
CA ASN A 222 8.57 -19.07 11.43
C ASN A 222 9.60 -18.16 10.76
N ILE A 223 9.12 -17.12 10.06
CA ILE A 223 9.98 -16.12 9.40
C ILE A 223 10.86 -15.34 10.39
N HIS A 224 10.51 -15.35 11.69
CA HIS A 224 11.25 -14.73 12.78
C HIS A 224 11.90 -15.80 13.67
N PRO A 225 13.00 -16.42 13.24
CA PRO A 225 13.64 -17.48 14.03
C PRO A 225 14.06 -16.96 15.40
N ALA A 226 13.83 -17.77 16.43
CA ALA A 226 14.02 -17.36 17.83
C ALA A 226 15.49 -17.22 18.24
N ASN A 227 16.40 -17.98 17.61
CA ASN A 227 17.83 -18.02 17.99
C ASN A 227 18.61 -16.76 17.54
N LYS A 228 18.22 -15.62 18.08
CA LYS A 228 18.88 -14.33 17.80
C LYS A 228 20.23 -14.21 18.49
N GLN A 229 20.44 -14.94 19.57
CA GLN A 229 21.72 -14.95 20.29
C GLN A 229 22.85 -15.47 19.40
N GLU A 230 22.62 -16.58 18.71
CA GLU A 230 23.64 -17.13 17.80
C GLU A 230 23.88 -16.22 16.60
N VAL A 231 22.86 -15.55 16.06
CA VAL A 231 23.04 -14.52 15.04
C VAL A 231 23.98 -13.40 15.54
N GLY A 232 23.74 -12.92 16.77
CA GLY A 232 24.61 -11.92 17.42
C GLY A 232 26.04 -12.42 17.60
N ASN A 233 26.22 -13.67 18.08
CA ASN A 233 27.52 -14.29 18.25
C ASN A 233 28.32 -14.36 16.93
N ARG A 234 27.65 -14.74 15.84
CA ARG A 234 28.27 -14.79 14.50
C ARG A 234 28.67 -13.42 13.99
N LEU A 235 27.80 -12.41 14.17
CA LEU A 235 28.10 -11.02 13.82
C LEU A 235 29.28 -10.48 14.65
N ALA A 236 29.33 -10.78 15.94
CA ALA A 236 30.42 -10.38 16.83
C ALA A 236 31.76 -10.97 16.37
N ARG A 237 31.80 -12.25 15.97
CA ARG A 237 33.01 -12.90 15.43
C ARG A 237 33.53 -12.27 14.15
N LEU A 238 32.64 -11.67 13.34
CA LEU A 238 33.04 -10.90 12.16
C LEU A 238 33.65 -9.54 12.51
N ALA A 239 33.30 -9.00 13.69
CA ALA A 239 33.73 -7.68 14.12
C ALA A 239 35.03 -7.69 14.90
N LEU A 240 35.48 -8.86 15.38
CA LEU A 240 36.74 -9.09 16.10
C LEU A 240 37.88 -9.37 15.13
#